data_429bf1ac673bf0c99ff2eeb9ae45e1b6
#
_entry.id   429bf1ac673bf0c99ff2eeb9ae45e1b6
#
_cell.length_a   1.000
_cell.length_b   1.000
_cell.length_c   1.000
_cell.angle_alpha   90.00
_cell.angle_beta   90.00
_cell.angle_gamma   90.00
#
_symmetry.space_group_name_H-M   'P 1'
#
loop_
_entity.id
_entity.type
_entity.pdbx_description
1 polymer ?
#
loop_
_entity_poly.entity_id
_entity_poly.type
_entity_poly.pdbx_seq_one_letter_code
_entity_poly.pdbx_strand_id
1 'polypeptide(L)'
;MELIKKHFTLDYWPESGWFEGRLREIPEVLSQGQSIEELEEHVREDCAELLLDEEYAREHGYGHLDPADVRNGDLKHVELNRYQAACAQLQALSPDRAEKVFAYIEDLVDLEALERRADADDATRRNEEFGGEEEW
;
A
#
# COMPACT_ATOMS: atom_id res chain seq x y z
N MET A 1 21.73 -31.26 -9.44
CA MET A 1 20.50 -30.47 -9.78
C MET A 1 20.53 -29.16 -9.01
N GLU A 2 20.56 -28.07 -9.70
CA GLU A 2 20.60 -26.76 -9.05
C GLU A 2 19.25 -26.40 -8.49
N LEU A 3 19.23 -25.94 -7.25
CA LEU A 3 18.01 -25.39 -6.66
C LEU A 3 17.81 -23.97 -7.19
N ILE A 4 16.73 -23.79 -7.91
CA ILE A 4 16.36 -22.45 -8.40
C ILE A 4 15.66 -21.72 -7.27
N LYS A 5 16.31 -20.67 -6.76
CA LYS A 5 15.70 -19.82 -5.76
C LYS A 5 14.63 -18.95 -6.41
N LYS A 6 13.49 -18.85 -5.76
CA LYS A 6 12.45 -17.92 -6.18
C LYS A 6 12.79 -16.52 -5.71
N HIS A 7 12.34 -15.53 -6.46
CA HIS A 7 12.61 -14.13 -6.19
C HIS A 7 11.34 -13.46 -5.70
N PHE A 8 11.49 -12.69 -4.64
CA PHE A 8 10.40 -11.92 -4.06
C PHE A 8 10.86 -10.47 -3.87
N THR A 9 9.91 -9.58 -3.69
CA THR A 9 10.17 -8.17 -3.44
C THR A 9 9.69 -7.81 -2.05
N LEU A 10 10.60 -7.35 -1.20
CA LEU A 10 10.27 -6.81 0.11
C LEU A 10 10.03 -5.32 -0.05
N ASP A 11 8.74 -4.94 -0.04
CA ASP A 11 8.34 -3.54 0.02
C ASP A 11 8.33 -3.14 1.49
N TYR A 12 9.07 -2.08 1.84
CA TYR A 12 9.14 -1.63 3.22
C TYR A 12 9.08 -0.11 3.31
N TRP A 13 8.73 0.39 4.48
CA TRP A 13 8.72 1.81 4.77
C TRP A 13 9.02 2.05 6.25
N PRO A 14 9.66 3.19 6.56
CA PRO A 14 9.95 3.52 7.95
C PRO A 14 8.71 4.02 8.68
N GLU A 15 8.60 3.64 9.93
CA GLU A 15 7.66 4.18 10.89
C GLU A 15 8.47 4.77 12.06
N SER A 16 7.80 5.29 13.09
CA SER A 16 8.48 5.90 14.23
C SER A 16 9.30 4.86 15.00
N GLY A 17 10.58 4.73 14.66
CA GLY A 17 11.53 3.86 15.36
C GLY A 17 11.50 2.40 14.93
N TRP A 18 10.77 2.05 13.85
CA TRP A 18 10.67 0.69 13.35
C TRP A 18 10.33 0.70 11.86
N PHE A 19 10.26 -0.48 11.27
CA PHE A 19 9.92 -0.65 9.85
C PHE A 19 8.71 -1.56 9.71
N GLU A 20 7.90 -1.28 8.71
CA GLU A 20 6.78 -2.12 8.29
C GLU A 20 7.02 -2.54 6.86
N GLY A 21 6.59 -3.74 6.51
CA GLY A 21 6.78 -4.22 5.16
C GLY A 21 5.98 -5.46 4.84
N ARG A 22 6.11 -5.87 3.57
CA ARG A 22 5.39 -7.02 3.03
C ARG A 22 6.17 -7.59 1.86
N LEU A 23 5.87 -8.83 1.49
CA LEU A 23 6.24 -9.31 0.16
C LEU A 23 5.21 -8.78 -0.83
N ARG A 24 5.68 -8.15 -1.90
CA ARG A 24 4.78 -7.64 -2.96
C ARG A 24 3.93 -8.75 -3.55
N GLU A 25 4.49 -9.94 -3.65
CA GLU A 25 3.86 -11.13 -4.22
C GLU A 25 2.83 -11.76 -3.29
N ILE A 26 2.86 -11.43 -1.98
CA ILE A 26 1.89 -11.91 -0.98
C ILE A 26 1.43 -10.67 -0.18
N PRO A 27 0.62 -9.80 -0.79
CA PRO A 27 0.36 -8.46 -0.27
C PRO A 27 -0.51 -8.39 1.00
N GLU A 28 -1.20 -9.47 1.34
CA GLU A 28 -2.08 -9.48 2.51
C GLU A 28 -1.35 -9.63 3.84
N VAL A 29 -0.05 -9.93 3.83
CA VAL A 29 0.73 -10.14 5.05
C VAL A 29 1.63 -8.95 5.31
N LEU A 30 1.31 -8.16 6.33
CA LEU A 30 2.16 -7.06 6.81
C LEU A 30 2.94 -7.54 8.03
N SER A 31 4.23 -7.22 8.05
CA SER A 31 5.11 -7.56 9.16
C SER A 31 5.86 -6.31 9.63
N GLN A 32 6.47 -6.40 10.80
CA GLN A 32 7.17 -5.30 11.44
C GLN A 32 8.53 -5.76 11.95
N GLY A 33 9.46 -4.82 12.08
CA GLY A 33 10.76 -5.10 12.65
C GLY A 33 11.47 -3.81 13.05
N GLN A 34 12.38 -3.88 14.01
CA GLN A 34 13.17 -2.73 14.43
C GLN A 34 14.34 -2.43 13.50
N SER A 35 14.68 -3.42 12.67
CA SER A 35 15.69 -3.28 11.63
C SER A 35 15.17 -3.94 10.35
N ILE A 36 15.84 -3.68 9.23
CA ILE A 36 15.46 -4.31 7.95
C ILE A 36 15.70 -5.83 8.03
N GLU A 37 16.77 -6.27 8.69
CA GLU A 37 17.06 -7.69 8.88
C GLU A 37 15.96 -8.38 9.69
N GLU A 38 15.52 -7.76 10.77
CA GLU A 38 14.44 -8.28 11.60
C GLU A 38 13.12 -8.31 10.83
N LEU A 39 12.82 -7.24 10.09
CA LEU A 39 11.64 -7.19 9.23
C LEU A 39 11.66 -8.32 8.20
N GLU A 40 12.78 -8.52 7.53
CA GLU A 40 12.94 -9.59 6.55
C GLU A 40 12.67 -10.95 7.16
N GLU A 41 13.22 -11.21 8.34
CA GLU A 41 13.00 -12.45 9.08
C GLU A 41 11.51 -12.66 9.39
N HIS A 42 10.85 -11.64 9.91
CA HIS A 42 9.42 -11.70 10.25
C HIS A 42 8.55 -11.90 9.01
N VAL A 43 8.86 -11.21 7.92
CA VAL A 43 8.12 -11.35 6.65
C VAL A 43 8.21 -12.78 6.14
N ARG A 44 9.41 -13.36 6.16
CA ARG A 44 9.61 -14.74 5.73
C ARG A 44 8.80 -15.72 6.57
N GLU A 45 8.83 -15.56 7.89
CA GLU A 45 8.10 -16.41 8.81
C GLU A 45 6.59 -16.28 8.64
N ASP A 46 6.08 -15.06 8.58
CA ASP A 46 4.65 -14.79 8.47
C ASP A 46 4.09 -15.31 7.15
N CYS A 47 4.80 -15.09 6.06
CA CYS A 47 4.37 -15.59 4.75
C CYS A 47 4.46 -17.12 4.65
N ALA A 48 5.51 -17.70 5.21
CA ALA A 48 5.63 -19.16 5.25
C ALA A 48 4.49 -19.78 6.06
N GLU A 49 4.11 -19.17 7.17
CA GLU A 49 2.99 -19.62 7.98
C GLU A 49 1.66 -19.57 7.21
N LEU A 50 1.44 -18.49 6.46
CA LEU A 50 0.26 -18.38 5.59
C LEU A 50 0.19 -19.51 4.58
N LEU A 51 1.33 -19.87 3.99
CA LEU A 51 1.40 -20.91 2.97
C LEU A 51 1.26 -22.34 3.51
N LEU A 52 1.27 -22.51 4.84
CA LEU A 52 0.97 -23.81 5.46
C LEU A 52 -0.49 -24.20 5.25
N ASP A 53 -1.37 -23.26 5.06
CA ASP A 53 -2.76 -23.50 4.69
C ASP A 53 -2.80 -23.69 3.17
N GLU A 54 -2.73 -24.95 2.73
CA GLU A 54 -2.73 -25.28 1.31
C GLU A 54 -4.00 -24.85 0.57
N GLU A 55 -5.14 -24.93 1.24
CA GLU A 55 -6.41 -24.52 0.66
C GLU A 55 -6.42 -23.02 0.42
N TYR A 56 -6.02 -22.24 1.44
CA TYR A 56 -5.90 -20.79 1.31
C TYR A 56 -4.95 -20.42 0.18
N ALA A 57 -3.78 -21.03 0.15
CA ALA A 57 -2.76 -20.75 -0.87
C ALA A 57 -3.30 -21.00 -2.28
N ARG A 58 -4.00 -22.10 -2.46
CA ARG A 58 -4.58 -22.46 -3.76
C ARG A 58 -5.67 -21.47 -4.18
N GLU A 59 -6.56 -21.11 -3.24
CA GLU A 59 -7.65 -20.17 -3.51
C GLU A 59 -7.18 -18.78 -3.87
N HIS A 60 -6.03 -18.36 -3.32
CA HIS A 60 -5.47 -17.03 -3.55
C HIS A 60 -4.37 -16.98 -4.63
N GLY A 61 -4.20 -18.05 -5.37
CA GLY A 61 -3.24 -18.09 -6.47
C GLY A 61 -1.80 -18.40 -6.05
N TYR A 62 -1.59 -18.88 -4.83
CA TYR A 62 -0.27 -19.23 -4.29
C TYR A 62 0.02 -20.73 -4.32
N GLY A 63 -0.81 -21.52 -5.01
CA GLY A 63 -0.66 -22.97 -5.03
C GLY A 63 0.67 -23.47 -5.59
N HIS A 64 1.40 -22.62 -6.33
CA HIS A 64 2.72 -22.93 -6.87
C HIS A 64 3.85 -22.62 -5.89
N LEU A 65 3.55 -22.06 -4.73
CA LEU A 65 4.51 -21.71 -3.68
C LEU A 65 4.36 -22.63 -2.48
N ASP A 66 5.48 -22.97 -1.86
CA ASP A 66 5.47 -23.64 -0.56
C ASP A 66 6.22 -22.79 0.49
N PRO A 67 6.10 -23.10 1.79
CA PRO A 67 6.77 -22.32 2.83
C PRO A 67 8.28 -22.19 2.65
N ALA A 68 8.94 -23.23 2.12
CA ALA A 68 10.38 -23.22 1.90
C ALA A 68 10.78 -22.20 0.83
N ASP A 69 9.93 -21.97 -0.17
CA ASP A 69 10.19 -20.98 -1.22
C ASP A 69 10.39 -19.57 -0.62
N VAL A 70 9.56 -19.20 0.35
CA VAL A 70 9.65 -17.87 0.99
C VAL A 70 10.78 -17.81 1.99
N ARG A 71 11.05 -18.90 2.70
CA ARG A 71 12.14 -18.95 3.68
C ARG A 71 13.50 -18.84 3.03
N ASN A 72 13.67 -19.42 1.85
CA ASN A 72 14.95 -19.53 1.16
C ASN A 72 15.09 -18.67 -0.09
N GLY A 73 14.02 -17.99 -0.51
CA GLY A 73 14.05 -17.16 -1.70
C GLY A 73 14.87 -15.89 -1.53
N ASP A 74 15.23 -15.28 -2.66
CA ASP A 74 15.94 -14.02 -2.67
C ASP A 74 14.93 -12.87 -2.53
N LEU A 75 15.23 -11.92 -1.64
CA LEU A 75 14.39 -10.74 -1.45
C LEU A 75 15.11 -9.50 -1.98
N LYS A 76 14.47 -8.82 -2.90
CA LYS A 76 14.88 -7.48 -3.34
C LYS A 76 14.20 -6.47 -2.43
N HIS A 77 14.98 -5.58 -1.84
CA HIS A 77 14.46 -4.54 -0.94
C HIS A 77 14.07 -3.31 -1.73
N VAL A 78 12.83 -2.85 -1.55
CA VAL A 78 12.31 -1.63 -2.17
C VAL A 78 11.68 -0.76 -1.09
N GLU A 79 12.25 0.43 -0.87
CA GLU A 79 11.68 1.39 0.05
C GLU A 79 10.52 2.11 -0.61
N LEU A 80 9.35 2.08 0.01
CA LEU A 80 8.15 2.74 -0.49
C LEU A 80 8.05 4.15 0.09
N ASN A 81 7.56 5.10 -0.72
CA ASN A 81 7.21 6.41 -0.21
C ASN A 81 5.87 6.35 0.53
N ARG A 82 5.47 7.47 1.14
CA ARG A 82 4.25 7.54 1.96
C ARG A 82 2.99 7.09 1.22
N TYR A 83 2.84 7.49 -0.03
CA TYR A 83 1.67 7.13 -0.84
C TYR A 83 1.67 5.65 -1.18
N GLN A 84 2.81 5.13 -1.58
CA GLN A 84 2.97 3.70 -1.89
C GLN A 84 2.74 2.84 -0.64
N ALA A 85 3.24 3.29 0.52
CA ALA A 85 3.02 2.61 1.79
C ALA A 85 1.53 2.54 2.15
N ALA A 86 0.81 3.64 1.95
CA ALA A 86 -0.64 3.67 2.19
C ALA A 86 -1.37 2.68 1.29
N CYS A 87 -1.00 2.59 0.03
CA CYS A 87 -1.57 1.61 -0.90
C CYS A 87 -1.27 0.17 -0.45
N ALA A 88 -0.05 -0.08 0.02
CA ALA A 88 0.32 -1.40 0.53
C ALA A 88 -0.50 -1.79 1.76
N GLN A 89 -0.70 -0.85 2.68
CA GLN A 89 -1.54 -1.07 3.86
C GLN A 89 -2.99 -1.34 3.48
N LEU A 90 -3.49 -0.61 2.51
CA LEU A 90 -4.86 -0.79 2.02
C LEU A 90 -5.08 -2.19 1.44
N GLN A 91 -4.11 -2.71 0.70
CA GLN A 91 -4.19 -4.05 0.11
C GLN A 91 -4.18 -5.17 1.16
N ALA A 92 -3.65 -4.89 2.35
CA ALA A 92 -3.63 -5.85 3.46
C ALA A 92 -4.95 -5.90 4.24
N LEU A 93 -5.84 -4.93 4.03
CA LEU A 93 -7.13 -4.90 4.70
C LEU A 93 -8.11 -5.92 4.12
N SER A 94 -9.05 -6.39 4.95
CA SER A 94 -10.17 -7.19 4.46
C SER A 94 -11.01 -6.36 3.48
N PRO A 95 -11.76 -7.00 2.55
CA PRO A 95 -12.59 -6.27 1.58
C PRO A 95 -13.57 -5.30 2.23
N ASP A 96 -14.19 -5.68 3.34
CA ASP A 96 -15.16 -4.82 4.05
C ASP A 96 -14.49 -3.55 4.58
N ARG A 97 -13.30 -3.67 5.17
CA ARG A 97 -12.56 -2.53 5.69
C ARG A 97 -12.00 -1.66 4.57
N ALA A 98 -11.54 -2.29 3.49
CA ALA A 98 -11.06 -1.57 2.31
C ALA A 98 -12.18 -0.71 1.72
N GLU A 99 -13.41 -1.22 1.64
CA GLU A 99 -14.56 -0.46 1.16
C GLU A 99 -14.82 0.79 1.99
N LYS A 100 -14.66 0.71 3.31
CA LYS A 100 -14.81 1.88 4.20
C LYS A 100 -13.76 2.93 3.92
N VAL A 101 -12.53 2.52 3.64
CA VAL A 101 -11.44 3.44 3.28
C VAL A 101 -11.72 4.10 1.93
N PHE A 102 -12.16 3.34 0.95
CA PHE A 102 -12.51 3.86 -0.37
C PHE A 102 -13.62 4.92 -0.27
N ALA A 103 -14.66 4.64 0.50
CA ALA A 103 -15.75 5.59 0.72
C ALA A 103 -15.24 6.89 1.35
N TYR A 104 -14.35 6.78 2.34
CA TYR A 104 -13.74 7.95 2.99
C TYR A 104 -12.89 8.76 2.01
N ILE A 105 -12.11 8.09 1.17
CA ILE A 105 -11.29 8.74 0.14
C ILE A 105 -12.20 9.49 -0.85
N GLU A 106 -13.26 8.84 -1.32
CA GLU A 106 -14.21 9.45 -2.25
C GLU A 106 -14.84 10.70 -1.67
N ASP A 107 -15.26 10.65 -0.40
CA ASP A 107 -15.83 11.79 0.31
C ASP A 107 -14.84 12.95 0.39
N LEU A 108 -13.57 12.68 0.71
CA LEU A 108 -12.54 13.70 0.78
C LEU A 108 -12.24 14.32 -0.59
N VAL A 109 -12.20 13.51 -1.63
CA VAL A 109 -11.97 13.99 -3.00
C VAL A 109 -13.13 14.89 -3.44
N ASP A 110 -14.37 14.48 -3.15
CA ASP A 110 -15.55 15.28 -3.48
C ASP A 110 -15.56 16.60 -2.72
N LEU A 111 -15.21 16.57 -1.43
CA LEU A 111 -15.13 17.78 -0.61
C LEU A 111 -14.08 18.74 -1.15
N GLU A 112 -12.91 18.25 -1.50
CA GLU A 112 -11.84 19.07 -2.08
C GLU A 112 -12.26 19.68 -3.41
N ALA A 113 -12.95 18.92 -4.24
CA ALA A 113 -13.48 19.42 -5.51
C ALA A 113 -14.50 20.54 -5.30
N LEU A 114 -15.37 20.41 -4.29
CA LEU A 114 -16.32 21.45 -3.93
C LEU A 114 -15.63 22.72 -3.43
N GLU A 115 -14.61 22.57 -2.60
CA GLU A 115 -13.81 23.70 -2.11
C GLU A 115 -13.11 24.43 -3.25
N ARG A 116 -12.54 23.70 -4.20
CA ARG A 116 -11.92 24.30 -5.39
C ARG A 116 -12.90 25.08 -6.23
N ARG A 117 -14.13 24.58 -6.39
CA ARG A 117 -15.18 25.28 -7.12
C ARG A 117 -15.57 26.57 -6.41
N ALA A 118 -15.72 26.52 -5.09
CA ALA A 118 -16.04 27.70 -4.29
C ALA A 118 -14.95 28.77 -4.43
N ASP A 119 -13.69 28.40 -4.36
CA ASP A 119 -12.56 29.31 -4.54
C ASP A 119 -12.52 29.91 -5.94
N ALA A 120 -12.78 29.09 -6.95
CA ALA A 120 -12.83 29.55 -8.34
C ALA A 120 -13.98 30.52 -8.55
N ASP A 121 -15.16 30.27 -7.99
CA ASP A 121 -16.33 31.15 -8.06
C ASP A 121 -16.04 32.48 -7.37
N ASP A 122 -15.41 32.47 -6.21
CA ASP A 122 -15.05 33.71 -5.50
C ASP A 122 -14.01 34.51 -6.30
N ALA A 123 -13.04 33.89 -6.89
CA ALA A 123 -12.04 34.54 -7.74
C ALA A 123 -12.71 35.17 -8.96
N THR A 124 -13.66 34.47 -9.58
CA THR A 124 -14.40 34.95 -10.74
C THR A 124 -15.25 36.18 -10.37
N ARG A 125 -15.95 36.14 -9.22
CA ARG A 125 -16.72 37.28 -8.74
C ARG A 125 -15.84 38.50 -8.52
N ARG A 126 -14.69 38.34 -7.90
CA ARG A 126 -13.74 39.45 -7.68
C ARG A 126 -13.27 40.03 -8.99
N ASN A 127 -12.95 39.19 -9.95
CA ASN A 127 -12.55 39.69 -11.29
C ASN A 127 -13.66 40.42 -12.01
N GLU A 128 -14.88 39.97 -11.89
CA GLU A 128 -16.04 40.63 -12.47
C GLU A 128 -16.28 42.02 -11.86
N GLU A 129 -16.14 42.13 -10.52
CA GLU A 129 -16.28 43.41 -9.83
C GLU A 129 -15.22 44.41 -10.25
N PHE A 130 -13.96 43.99 -10.34
CA PHE A 130 -12.88 44.86 -10.77
C PHE A 130 -12.90 45.13 -12.28
N GLY A 131 -13.25 44.12 -13.06
CA GLY A 131 -13.34 44.25 -14.51
C GLY A 131 -14.41 45.28 -14.94
N GLY A 132 -15.52 45.33 -14.22
CA GLY A 132 -16.57 46.33 -14.47
C GLY A 132 -16.09 47.77 -14.27
N GLU A 133 -15.14 47.98 -13.38
CA GLU A 133 -14.56 49.31 -13.14
C GLU A 133 -13.54 49.70 -14.21
N GLU A 134 -12.99 48.77 -14.93
CA GLU A 134 -11.96 49.01 -15.94
C GLU A 134 -12.52 49.22 -17.35
N GLU A 135 -13.77 49.01 -17.56
CA GLU A 135 -14.41 49.11 -18.89
C GLU A 135 -14.81 50.51 -19.32
N TRP A 136 -14.45 51.52 -18.56
CA TRP A 136 -14.75 52.92 -18.94
C TRP A 136 -13.70 53.61 -19.79
#